data_e306f98b47f69938f7a3907ba48ab776
#
_entry.id   e306f98b47f69938f7a3907ba48ab776
#
_cell.length_a   1.000
_cell.length_b   1.000
_cell.length_c   1.000
_cell.angle_alpha   90.00
_cell.angle_beta   90.00
_cell.angle_gamma   90.00
#
_symmetry.space_group_name_H-M   'P 1'
#
loop_
_entity.id
_entity.type
_entity.pdbx_description
1 polymer ?
#
loop_
_entity_poly.entity_id
_entity_poly.type
_entity_poly.pdbx_seq_one_letter_code
_entity_poly.pdbx_strand_id
1 'polypeptide(L)'
;MREVIKNLFICSQSYCERNVFDEKTCSFVLAAKEPWHREMIGYKGRACDKSRPEYLWGYRGNKLILNMVDANSSLFFDKGMVDEALKFIEEELFKGRNVIIVCNKGESRSASLGLLFLIKQGIIKGETLEDCEVEFLRLYPQYNPGKGIREFVKMNFKEYTQC
;
A
#
# COMPACT_ATOMS: atom_id res chain seq x y z
N MET A 1 5.02 -10.48 -9.10
CA MET A 1 4.41 -10.62 -7.77
C MET A 1 5.35 -11.40 -6.87
N ARG A 2 5.48 -10.98 -5.63
CA ARG A 2 6.30 -11.65 -4.62
C ARG A 2 5.57 -11.71 -3.29
N GLU A 3 5.55 -12.87 -2.67
CA GLU A 3 5.08 -13.07 -1.31
C GLU A 3 6.14 -12.56 -0.33
N VAL A 4 5.76 -11.68 0.59
CA VAL A 4 6.66 -11.11 1.61
C VAL A 4 6.48 -11.79 2.96
N ILE A 5 5.28 -12.21 3.27
CA ILE A 5 4.92 -13.17 4.33
C ILE A 5 3.75 -14.02 3.81
N LYS A 6 3.40 -15.08 4.53
CA LYS A 6 2.28 -15.96 4.15
C LYS A 6 1.03 -15.16 3.82
N ASN A 7 0.50 -15.34 2.62
CA ASN A 7 -0.71 -14.71 2.08
C ASN A 7 -0.61 -13.18 1.84
N LEU A 8 0.55 -12.53 2.03
CA LEU A 8 0.74 -11.13 1.70
C LEU A 8 1.69 -10.96 0.52
N PHE A 9 1.21 -10.35 -0.54
CA PHE A 9 1.91 -10.22 -1.81
C PHE A 9 2.05 -8.75 -2.22
N ILE A 10 3.13 -8.45 -2.94
CA ILE A 10 3.36 -7.15 -3.56
C ILE A 10 3.59 -7.36 -5.06
N CYS A 11 2.98 -6.53 -5.90
CA CYS A 11 3.22 -6.57 -7.33
C CYS A 11 3.03 -5.21 -8.03
N SER A 12 3.41 -5.17 -9.31
CA SER A 12 3.15 -4.04 -10.20
C SER A 12 1.75 -4.13 -10.81
N GLN A 13 1.24 -2.98 -11.29
CA GLN A 13 0.01 -2.90 -12.07
C GLN A 13 0.05 -3.85 -13.27
N SER A 14 1.13 -3.81 -14.05
CA SER A 14 1.27 -4.65 -15.24
C SER A 14 1.27 -6.15 -14.95
N TYR A 15 1.72 -6.57 -13.78
CA TYR A 15 1.59 -7.96 -13.34
C TYR A 15 0.14 -8.26 -12.97
N CYS A 16 -0.49 -7.38 -12.21
CA CYS A 16 -1.88 -7.55 -11.76
C CYS A 16 -2.86 -7.66 -12.95
N GLU A 17 -2.69 -6.80 -13.97
CA GLU A 17 -3.55 -6.78 -15.16
C GLU A 17 -3.37 -8.00 -16.09
N ARG A 18 -2.20 -8.61 -16.10
CA ARG A 18 -1.91 -9.79 -16.95
C ARG A 18 -2.26 -11.13 -16.31
N ASN A 19 -2.64 -11.14 -15.04
CA ASN A 19 -2.94 -12.37 -14.31
C ASN A 19 -4.39 -12.35 -13.82
N VAL A 20 -5.00 -13.53 -13.84
CA VAL A 20 -6.34 -13.72 -13.29
C VAL A 20 -6.22 -14.17 -11.84
N PHE A 21 -6.95 -13.51 -10.97
CA PHE A 21 -7.03 -13.82 -9.55
C PHE A 21 -8.44 -14.26 -9.18
N ASP A 22 -8.55 -15.24 -8.31
CA ASP A 22 -9.84 -15.66 -7.77
C ASP A 22 -10.30 -14.62 -6.72
N GLU A 23 -11.35 -13.87 -7.05
CA GLU A 23 -11.92 -12.85 -6.16
C GLU A 23 -12.50 -13.42 -4.86
N LYS A 24 -12.75 -14.73 -4.78
CA LYS A 24 -13.21 -15.38 -3.55
C LYS A 24 -12.09 -15.54 -2.53
N THR A 25 -10.86 -15.68 -2.99
CA THR A 25 -9.69 -15.97 -2.16
C THR A 25 -8.68 -14.83 -2.08
N CYS A 26 -8.79 -13.83 -2.97
CA CYS A 26 -7.87 -12.69 -3.05
C CYS A 26 -8.55 -11.37 -2.69
N SER A 27 -7.82 -10.50 -2.02
CA SER A 27 -8.18 -9.10 -1.74
C SER A 27 -7.06 -8.17 -2.20
N PHE A 28 -7.40 -6.93 -2.57
CA PHE A 28 -6.45 -6.01 -3.20
C PHE A 28 -6.40 -4.67 -2.49
N VAL A 29 -5.18 -4.15 -2.28
CA VAL A 29 -4.93 -2.75 -1.98
C VAL A 29 -4.34 -2.11 -3.23
N LEU A 30 -5.15 -1.32 -3.93
CA LEU A 30 -4.76 -0.62 -5.16
C LEU A 30 -4.19 0.76 -4.80
N ALA A 31 -2.88 0.80 -4.54
CA ALA A 31 -2.16 1.95 -4.00
C ALA A 31 -1.73 2.93 -5.10
N ALA A 32 -2.67 3.35 -5.96
CA ALA A 32 -2.41 4.36 -6.98
C ALA A 32 -3.67 5.12 -7.38
N LYS A 33 -3.53 6.46 -7.46
CA LYS A 33 -4.56 7.34 -8.00
C LYS A 33 -4.93 6.97 -9.44
N GLU A 34 -3.93 6.78 -10.29
CA GLU A 34 -4.08 6.40 -11.68
C GLU A 34 -3.70 4.92 -11.88
N PRO A 35 -4.52 4.12 -12.54
CA PRO A 35 -5.83 4.48 -13.09
C PRO A 35 -6.99 4.34 -12.08
N TRP A 36 -6.83 3.56 -11.03
CA TRP A 36 -7.90 2.92 -10.25
C TRP A 36 -8.79 3.90 -9.48
N HIS A 37 -8.21 4.85 -8.72
CA HIS A 37 -9.04 5.80 -7.97
C HIS A 37 -9.80 6.73 -8.91
N ARG A 38 -9.15 7.18 -10.00
CA ARG A 38 -9.81 7.99 -11.02
C ARG A 38 -11.00 7.26 -11.65
N GLU A 39 -10.83 6.01 -12.04
CA GLU A 39 -11.88 5.20 -12.64
C GLU A 39 -13.02 4.92 -11.66
N MET A 40 -12.69 4.61 -10.40
CA MET A 40 -13.67 4.37 -9.35
C MET A 40 -14.59 5.57 -9.11
N ILE A 41 -14.02 6.78 -9.04
CA ILE A 41 -14.77 8.01 -8.77
C ILE A 41 -15.35 8.63 -10.06
N GLY A 42 -14.74 8.38 -11.21
CA GLY A 42 -15.21 8.89 -12.51
C GLY A 42 -14.94 10.37 -12.76
N TYR A 43 -13.95 10.98 -12.13
CA TYR A 43 -13.62 12.39 -12.38
C TYR A 43 -12.72 12.57 -13.61
N LYS A 44 -12.96 13.65 -14.39
CA LYS A 44 -12.27 13.94 -15.65
C LYS A 44 -11.07 14.89 -15.48
N GLY A 45 -11.06 15.72 -14.44
CA GLY A 45 -9.99 16.71 -14.16
C GLY A 45 -8.71 16.08 -13.60
N ARG A 46 -7.68 16.92 -13.36
CA ARG A 46 -6.41 16.47 -12.77
C ARG A 46 -6.53 16.04 -11.31
N ALA A 47 -7.50 16.58 -10.59
CA ALA A 47 -7.71 16.33 -9.17
C ALA A 47 -9.15 15.87 -8.91
N CYS A 48 -9.30 15.00 -7.91
CA CYS A 48 -10.59 14.68 -7.34
C CYS A 48 -11.04 15.84 -6.43
N ASP A 49 -12.35 16.11 -6.38
CA ASP A 49 -12.92 17.06 -5.44
C ASP A 49 -12.79 16.54 -4.01
N LYS A 50 -12.20 17.35 -3.13
CA LYS A 50 -11.96 17.00 -1.73
C LYS A 50 -13.24 16.82 -0.92
N SER A 51 -14.37 17.38 -1.36
CA SER A 51 -15.67 17.22 -0.70
C SER A 51 -16.29 15.83 -0.89
N ARG A 52 -15.76 15.02 -1.80
CA ARG A 52 -16.27 13.67 -2.05
C ARG A 52 -15.98 12.75 -0.87
N PRO A 53 -16.93 11.93 -0.42
CA PRO A 53 -16.72 10.98 0.69
C PRO A 53 -15.56 10.01 0.43
N GLU A 54 -15.39 9.58 -0.82
CA GLU A 54 -14.33 8.67 -1.25
C GLU A 54 -13.08 9.41 -1.80
N TYR A 55 -12.83 10.65 -1.34
CA TYR A 55 -11.69 11.45 -1.82
C TYR A 55 -10.35 10.77 -1.57
N LEU A 56 -10.14 10.21 -0.38
CA LEU A 56 -8.89 9.56 0.01
C LEU A 56 -8.83 8.09 -0.40
N TRP A 57 -9.93 7.36 -0.19
CA TRP A 57 -10.05 5.95 -0.55
C TRP A 57 -11.51 5.54 -0.74
N GLY A 58 -11.71 4.38 -1.36
CA GLY A 58 -13.02 3.76 -1.48
C GLY A 58 -12.92 2.25 -1.64
N TYR A 59 -14.03 1.59 -1.40
CA TYR A 59 -14.15 0.14 -1.50
C TYR A 59 -14.95 -0.30 -2.72
N ARG A 60 -14.51 -1.35 -3.39
CA ARG A 60 -15.25 -2.03 -4.45
C ARG A 60 -15.07 -3.54 -4.30
N GLY A 61 -16.07 -4.19 -3.69
CA GLY A 61 -15.98 -5.62 -3.36
C GLY A 61 -14.80 -5.90 -2.43
N ASN A 62 -13.89 -6.76 -2.87
CA ASN A 62 -12.66 -7.14 -2.18
C ASN A 62 -11.47 -6.21 -2.44
N LYS A 63 -11.71 -4.99 -2.91
CA LYS A 63 -10.66 -4.03 -3.29
C LYS A 63 -10.77 -2.76 -2.47
N LEU A 64 -9.69 -2.38 -1.81
CA LEU A 64 -9.46 -1.05 -1.26
C LEU A 64 -8.66 -0.24 -2.28
N ILE A 65 -9.19 0.89 -2.69
CA ILE A 65 -8.63 1.75 -3.74
C ILE A 65 -8.23 3.08 -3.14
N LEU A 66 -6.95 3.45 -3.27
CA LEU A 66 -6.37 4.61 -2.61
C LEU A 66 -6.08 5.75 -3.61
N ASN A 67 -6.38 6.98 -3.21
CA ASN A 67 -5.95 8.20 -3.93
C ASN A 67 -4.47 8.50 -3.68
N MET A 68 -3.61 7.50 -3.87
CA MET A 68 -2.20 7.61 -3.56
C MET A 68 -1.39 8.03 -4.78
N VAL A 69 -0.77 9.20 -4.73
CA VAL A 69 0.09 9.73 -5.79
C VAL A 69 1.56 9.34 -5.56
N ASP A 70 2.36 9.31 -6.63
CA ASP A 70 3.80 9.11 -6.55
C ASP A 70 4.49 10.49 -6.51
N ALA A 71 4.54 11.07 -5.33
CA ALA A 71 5.01 12.44 -5.13
C ALA A 71 6.36 12.50 -4.39
N ASN A 72 7.13 13.57 -4.63
CA ASN A 72 8.43 13.77 -4.00
C ASN A 72 8.35 14.37 -2.59
N SER A 73 7.17 14.73 -2.09
CA SER A 73 6.98 15.32 -0.76
C SER A 73 6.04 14.45 0.08
N SER A 74 6.37 14.28 1.35
CA SER A 74 5.57 13.55 2.35
C SER A 74 4.18 14.16 2.57
N LEU A 75 3.99 15.44 2.27
CA LEU A 75 2.71 16.14 2.42
C LEU A 75 1.58 15.61 1.52
N PHE A 76 1.92 14.83 0.50
CA PHE A 76 0.93 14.20 -0.39
C PHE A 76 0.43 12.82 0.11
N PHE A 77 0.95 12.36 1.23
CA PHE A 77 0.55 11.09 1.83
C PHE A 77 -0.28 11.35 3.09
N ASP A 78 -1.53 10.95 3.04
CA ASP A 78 -2.46 11.08 4.17
C ASP A 78 -2.31 9.89 5.13
N LYS A 79 -2.16 10.18 6.43
CA LYS A 79 -1.97 9.14 7.44
C LYS A 79 -3.21 8.26 7.58
N GLY A 80 -4.41 8.85 7.55
CA GLY A 80 -5.67 8.09 7.63
C GLY A 80 -5.83 7.10 6.48
N MET A 81 -5.41 7.50 5.26
CA MET A 81 -5.42 6.62 4.09
C MET A 81 -4.44 5.44 4.27
N VAL A 82 -3.26 5.69 4.83
CA VAL A 82 -2.27 4.64 5.10
C VAL A 82 -2.77 3.71 6.21
N ASP A 83 -3.27 4.27 7.31
CA ASP A 83 -3.81 3.49 8.43
C ASP A 83 -4.98 2.59 7.98
N GLU A 84 -5.87 3.10 7.12
CA GLU A 84 -6.95 2.31 6.53
C GLU A 84 -6.42 1.15 5.67
N ALA A 85 -5.35 1.39 4.90
CA ALA A 85 -4.72 0.33 4.12
C ALA A 85 -4.12 -0.78 5.01
N LEU A 86 -3.43 -0.40 6.09
CA LEU A 86 -2.85 -1.38 7.03
C LEU A 86 -3.94 -2.17 7.75
N LYS A 87 -5.02 -1.52 8.16
CA LYS A 87 -6.19 -2.16 8.76
C LYS A 87 -6.84 -3.16 7.80
N PHE A 88 -7.09 -2.77 6.57
CA PHE A 88 -7.66 -3.65 5.54
C PHE A 88 -6.79 -4.89 5.30
N ILE A 89 -5.45 -4.71 5.21
CA ILE A 89 -4.52 -5.83 5.05
C ILE A 89 -4.68 -6.81 6.22
N GLU A 90 -4.70 -6.31 7.46
CA GLU A 90 -4.83 -7.12 8.66
C GLU A 90 -6.15 -7.91 8.69
N GLU A 91 -7.27 -7.23 8.43
CA GLU A 91 -8.60 -7.84 8.41
C GLU A 91 -8.74 -8.94 7.34
N GLU A 92 -8.20 -8.70 6.14
CA GLU A 92 -8.30 -9.66 5.05
C GLU A 92 -7.37 -10.87 5.26
N LEU A 93 -6.17 -10.66 5.81
CA LEU A 93 -5.29 -11.75 6.22
C LEU A 93 -5.92 -12.59 7.35
N PHE A 94 -6.57 -11.94 8.32
CA PHE A 94 -7.28 -12.63 9.40
C PHE A 94 -8.42 -13.52 8.89
N LYS A 95 -9.09 -13.12 7.81
CA LYS A 95 -10.09 -13.94 7.09
C LYS A 95 -9.48 -15.08 6.29
N GLY A 96 -8.15 -15.23 6.29
CA GLY A 96 -7.43 -16.27 5.55
C GLY A 96 -7.30 -15.98 4.04
N ARG A 97 -7.52 -14.75 3.60
CA ARG A 97 -7.41 -14.36 2.18
C ARG A 97 -5.97 -14.02 1.79
N ASN A 98 -5.68 -14.19 0.52
CA ASN A 98 -4.46 -13.64 -0.07
C ASN A 98 -4.64 -12.14 -0.28
N VAL A 99 -3.77 -11.34 0.32
CA VAL A 99 -3.80 -9.88 0.15
C VAL A 99 -2.70 -9.45 -0.81
N ILE A 100 -3.07 -8.71 -1.84
CA ILE A 100 -2.17 -8.26 -2.90
C ILE A 100 -2.11 -6.73 -2.88
N ILE A 101 -0.95 -6.18 -2.54
CA ILE A 101 -0.73 -4.73 -2.56
C ILE A 101 -0.13 -4.35 -3.92
N VAL A 102 -0.79 -3.45 -4.63
CA VAL A 102 -0.45 -3.09 -6.02
C VAL A 102 -0.20 -1.59 -6.14
N CYS A 103 0.87 -1.20 -6.82
CA CYS A 103 1.03 0.15 -7.37
C CYS A 103 1.59 0.07 -8.79
N ASN A 104 1.77 1.20 -9.48
CA ASN A 104 2.15 1.15 -10.90
C ASN A 104 3.41 0.30 -11.18
N LYS A 105 4.50 0.50 -10.41
CA LYS A 105 5.75 -0.25 -10.59
C LYS A 105 5.94 -1.41 -9.60
N GLY A 106 5.22 -1.42 -8.48
CA GLY A 106 5.42 -2.42 -7.42
C GLY A 106 6.62 -2.13 -6.50
N GLU A 107 7.37 -1.06 -6.71
CA GLU A 107 8.66 -0.80 -6.04
C GLU A 107 8.56 0.16 -4.86
N SER A 108 7.63 1.13 -4.92
CA SER A 108 7.55 2.27 -4.00
C SER A 108 6.31 2.20 -3.10
N ARG A 109 5.16 2.72 -3.53
CA ARG A 109 3.93 2.86 -2.71
C ARG A 109 3.44 1.53 -2.14
N SER A 110 3.25 0.51 -2.98
CA SER A 110 2.82 -0.82 -2.52
C SER A 110 3.85 -1.48 -1.61
N ALA A 111 5.13 -1.35 -1.93
CA ALA A 111 6.21 -1.91 -1.14
C ALA A 111 6.36 -1.19 0.22
N SER A 112 6.18 0.15 0.25
CA SER A 112 6.19 0.91 1.51
C SER A 112 5.01 0.57 2.42
N LEU A 113 3.82 0.32 1.88
CA LEU A 113 2.68 -0.18 2.66
C LEU A 113 2.97 -1.58 3.22
N GLY A 114 3.58 -2.47 2.42
CA GLY A 114 4.01 -3.79 2.88
C GLY A 114 5.03 -3.70 4.00
N LEU A 115 6.06 -2.85 3.87
CA LEU A 115 7.05 -2.61 4.92
C LEU A 115 6.39 -2.09 6.21
N LEU A 116 5.55 -1.05 6.11
CA LEU A 116 4.84 -0.49 7.27
C LEU A 116 3.96 -1.52 7.97
N PHE A 117 3.27 -2.37 7.21
CA PHE A 117 2.49 -3.46 7.77
C PHE A 117 3.37 -4.43 8.56
N LEU A 118 4.51 -4.86 8.01
CA LEU A 118 5.42 -5.78 8.70
C LEU A 118 6.04 -5.16 9.95
N ILE A 119 6.34 -3.86 9.94
CA ILE A 119 6.80 -3.11 11.12
C ILE A 119 5.70 -3.08 12.18
N LYS A 120 4.49 -2.67 11.83
CA LYS A 120 3.34 -2.56 12.73
C LYS A 120 3.00 -3.90 13.39
N GLN A 121 3.13 -5.01 12.67
CA GLN A 121 2.92 -6.36 13.20
C GLN A 121 4.12 -6.91 13.98
N GLY A 122 5.19 -6.13 14.14
CA GLY A 122 6.40 -6.56 14.83
C GLY A 122 7.14 -7.71 14.15
N ILE A 123 6.88 -7.97 12.87
CA ILE A 123 7.54 -9.00 12.06
C ILE A 123 8.92 -8.51 11.63
N ILE A 124 9.03 -7.27 11.19
CA ILE A 124 10.31 -6.58 10.99
C ILE A 124 10.52 -5.63 12.17
N LYS A 125 11.70 -5.71 12.78
CA LYS A 125 12.08 -4.89 13.94
C LYS A 125 13.39 -4.18 13.67
N GLY A 126 13.51 -2.94 14.14
CA GLY A 126 14.71 -2.13 14.06
C GLY A 126 14.56 -0.88 14.91
N GLU A 127 15.67 -0.29 15.32
CA GLU A 127 15.65 0.98 16.05
C GLU A 127 15.38 2.17 15.12
N THR A 128 15.73 2.01 13.86
CA THR A 128 15.54 3.02 12.82
C THR A 128 14.76 2.44 11.62
N LEU A 129 14.21 3.31 10.78
CA LEU A 129 13.61 2.89 9.52
C LEU A 129 14.64 2.20 8.62
N GLU A 130 15.87 2.70 8.61
CA GLU A 130 16.97 2.17 7.82
C GLU A 130 17.26 0.70 8.17
N ASP A 131 17.21 0.33 9.44
CA ASP A 131 17.38 -1.06 9.89
C ASP A 131 16.25 -1.94 9.34
N CYS A 132 15.01 -1.45 9.42
CA CYS A 132 13.85 -2.16 8.89
C CYS A 132 13.89 -2.28 7.35
N GLU A 133 14.39 -1.26 6.65
CA GLU A 133 14.56 -1.30 5.19
C GLU A 133 15.58 -2.38 4.77
N VAL A 134 16.67 -2.54 5.51
CA VAL A 134 17.67 -3.60 5.26
C VAL A 134 17.04 -5.00 5.38
N GLU A 135 16.26 -5.23 6.42
CA GLU A 135 15.52 -6.47 6.60
C GLU A 135 14.49 -6.70 5.49
N PHE A 136 13.74 -5.65 5.15
CA PHE A 136 12.71 -5.73 4.11
C PHE A 136 13.30 -6.00 2.73
N LEU A 137 14.46 -5.45 2.38
CA LEU A 137 15.16 -5.71 1.13
C LEU A 137 15.53 -7.18 0.95
N ARG A 138 15.71 -7.95 2.03
CA ARG A 138 15.93 -9.41 1.94
C ARG A 138 14.66 -10.13 1.51
N LEU A 139 13.49 -9.66 1.96
CA LEU A 139 12.18 -10.20 1.59
C LEU A 139 11.74 -9.69 0.21
N TYR A 140 11.95 -8.41 -0.06
CA TYR A 140 11.52 -7.72 -1.26
C TYR A 140 12.66 -6.89 -1.90
N PRO A 141 13.58 -7.50 -2.66
CA PRO A 141 14.74 -6.83 -3.27
C PRO A 141 14.39 -5.70 -4.25
N GLN A 142 13.16 -5.64 -4.72
CA GLN A 142 12.66 -4.60 -5.64
C GLN A 142 12.23 -3.32 -4.89
N TYR A 143 12.33 -3.28 -3.55
CA TYR A 143 11.99 -2.10 -2.78
C TYR A 143 12.89 -0.92 -3.16
N ASN A 144 12.26 0.11 -3.70
CA ASN A 144 12.90 1.35 -4.13
C ASN A 144 11.91 2.51 -3.92
N PRO A 145 11.77 2.99 -2.68
CA PRO A 145 10.75 3.98 -2.34
C PRO A 145 11.08 5.35 -2.93
N GLY A 146 10.05 6.00 -3.49
CA GLY A 146 10.13 7.40 -3.85
C GLY A 146 10.37 8.27 -2.61
N LYS A 147 11.01 9.44 -2.81
CA LYS A 147 11.39 10.34 -1.72
C LYS A 147 10.23 10.67 -0.77
N GLY A 148 9.06 11.05 -1.33
CA GLY A 148 7.95 11.51 -0.52
C GLY A 148 7.36 10.42 0.38
N ILE A 149 7.14 9.21 -0.14
CA ILE A 149 6.61 8.12 0.70
C ILE A 149 7.64 7.65 1.72
N ARG A 150 8.93 7.63 1.38
CA ARG A 150 9.97 7.28 2.35
C ARG A 150 10.06 8.30 3.48
N GLU A 151 9.97 9.61 3.17
CA GLU A 151 9.90 10.67 4.19
C GLU A 151 8.66 10.50 5.07
N PHE A 152 7.49 10.21 4.48
CA PHE A 152 6.27 9.96 5.22
C PHE A 152 6.43 8.78 6.20
N VAL A 153 6.97 7.66 5.73
CA VAL A 153 7.24 6.48 6.58
C VAL A 153 8.18 6.85 7.72
N LYS A 154 9.27 7.59 7.44
CA LYS A 154 10.26 8.01 8.43
C LYS A 154 9.67 8.91 9.51
N MET A 155 8.84 9.87 9.12
CA MET A 155 8.18 10.80 10.06
C MET A 155 7.22 10.09 11.02
N ASN A 156 6.53 9.03 10.55
CA ASN A 156 5.55 8.30 11.32
C ASN A 156 6.10 6.98 11.93
N PHE A 157 7.39 6.67 11.73
CA PHE A 157 8.01 5.39 12.09
C PHE A 157 7.74 4.97 13.53
N LYS A 158 7.94 5.90 14.49
CA LYS A 158 7.76 5.62 15.91
C LYS A 158 6.33 5.22 16.27
N GLU A 159 5.33 5.77 15.59
CA GLU A 159 3.93 5.41 15.84
C GLU A 159 3.63 3.96 15.41
N TYR A 160 4.25 3.50 14.35
CA TYR A 160 4.05 2.14 13.84
C TYR A 160 4.90 1.08 14.57
N THR A 161 5.92 1.48 15.34
CA THR A 161 6.74 0.56 16.14
C THR A 161 6.26 0.39 17.58
N GLN A 162 5.31 1.19 18.04
CA GLN A 162 4.84 1.19 19.43
C GLN A 162 3.54 0.39 19.63
N CYS A 163 3.11 -0.37 18.63
CA CYS A 163 1.89 -1.19 18.71
C CYS A 163 2.18 -2.58 19.28
#